data_cd8b3bbe71091eb4989f5b7d3808c1dc
#
_entry.id   cd8b3bbe71091eb4989f5b7d3808c1dc
#
_cell.length_a   1.000
_cell.length_b   1.000
_cell.length_c   1.000
_cell.angle_alpha   90.00
_cell.angle_beta   90.00
_cell.angle_gamma   90.00
#
_symmetry.space_group_name_H-M   'P 1'
#
loop_
_entity.id
_entity.type
_entity.pdbx_description
1 polymer ?
#
loop_
_entity_poly.entity_id
_entity_poly.type
_entity_poly.pdbx_seq_one_letter_code
_entity_poly.pdbx_strand_id
1 'polypeptide(L)'
;MKYVLDTNVLLHDPNAIFSFGENDIVIPLYVFDEVDKFKKELSQRGKSAREVIRKIEALREKGSLLDGVPLGENLGKLYVRYPKHMQ
;
A
#
# COMPACT_ATOMS: atom_id res chain seq x y z
N MET A 1 -4.34 -3.81 -15.52
CA MET A 1 -3.03 -4.39 -15.14
C MET A 1 -2.83 -4.23 -13.63
N LYS A 2 -2.06 -5.09 -13.03
CA LYS A 2 -1.75 -5.02 -11.60
C LYS A 2 -0.27 -4.75 -11.39
N TYR A 3 0.04 -3.87 -10.46
CA TYR A 3 1.40 -3.61 -10.03
C TYR A 3 1.56 -4.08 -8.59
N VAL A 4 2.64 -4.80 -8.34
CA VAL A 4 2.98 -5.25 -6.99
C VAL A 4 4.08 -4.34 -6.47
N LEU A 5 3.83 -3.65 -5.38
CA LEU A 5 4.78 -2.70 -4.82
C LEU A 5 5.56 -3.32 -3.67
N ASP A 6 6.86 -3.04 -3.63
CA ASP A 6 7.69 -3.51 -2.54
C ASP A 6 7.90 -2.41 -1.50
N THR A 7 8.57 -2.77 -0.42
CA THR A 7 8.82 -1.88 0.70
C THR A 7 9.55 -0.61 0.28
N ASN A 8 10.59 -0.76 -0.53
CA ASN A 8 11.41 0.39 -0.91
C ASN A 8 10.63 1.43 -1.71
N VAL A 9 9.76 0.98 -2.60
CA VAL A 9 8.92 1.89 -3.37
C VAL A 9 8.04 2.72 -2.45
N LEU A 10 7.40 2.05 -1.49
CA LEU A 10 6.48 2.73 -0.56
C LEU A 10 7.21 3.71 0.37
N LEU A 11 8.39 3.33 0.85
CA LEU A 11 9.15 4.18 1.75
C LEU A 11 9.79 5.36 1.02
N HIS A 12 10.07 5.21 -0.27
CA HIS A 12 10.60 6.29 -1.08
C HIS A 12 9.53 7.31 -1.41
N ASP A 13 8.32 6.85 -1.70
CA ASP A 13 7.20 7.73 -2.05
C ASP A 13 5.89 7.18 -1.49
N PRO A 14 5.43 7.72 -0.34
CA PRO A 14 4.18 7.26 0.27
C PRO A 14 2.94 7.45 -0.61
N ASN A 15 3.02 8.28 -1.64
CA ASN A 15 1.91 8.48 -2.57
C ASN A 15 1.99 7.56 -3.79
N ALA A 16 2.96 6.65 -3.82
CA ALA A 16 3.13 5.76 -4.97
C ALA A 16 1.86 4.97 -5.29
N ILE A 17 1.07 4.60 -4.28
CA ILE A 17 -0.15 3.83 -4.52
C ILE A 17 -1.16 4.60 -5.38
N PHE A 18 -1.04 5.91 -5.48
CA PHE A 18 -1.95 6.73 -6.27
C PHE A 18 -1.34 7.12 -7.63
N SER A 19 -0.18 6.57 -7.98
CA SER A 19 0.60 7.04 -9.13
C SER A 19 0.51 6.16 -10.37
N PHE A 20 -0.33 5.14 -10.37
CA PHE A 20 -0.36 4.15 -11.45
C PHE A 20 -1.64 4.19 -12.29
N GLY A 21 -2.32 5.33 -12.30
CA GLY A 21 -3.52 5.49 -13.11
C GLY A 21 -4.60 4.49 -12.73
N GLU A 22 -5.27 3.93 -13.74
CA GLU A 22 -6.38 3.02 -13.51
C GLU A 22 -5.95 1.57 -13.23
N ASN A 23 -4.66 1.34 -13.06
CA ASN A 23 -4.14 0.01 -12.75
C ASN A 23 -4.35 -0.32 -11.27
N ASP A 24 -4.56 -1.59 -10.99
CA ASP A 24 -4.70 -2.06 -9.62
C ASP A 24 -3.34 -2.18 -8.95
N ILE A 25 -3.31 -1.95 -7.65
CA ILE A 25 -2.09 -2.00 -6.84
C ILE A 25 -2.23 -3.13 -5.83
N VAL A 26 -1.22 -3.97 -5.75
CA VAL A 26 -1.18 -5.06 -4.76
C VAL A 26 0.02 -4.84 -3.85
N ILE A 27 -0.24 -4.81 -2.55
CA ILE A 27 0.80 -4.78 -1.54
C ILE A 27 0.79 -6.15 -0.86
N PRO A 28 1.87 -6.94 -1.02
CA PRO A 28 1.97 -8.20 -0.29
C PRO A 28 1.89 -7.95 1.20
N LEU A 29 1.26 -8.87 1.93
CA LEU A 29 1.11 -8.67 3.37
C LEU A 29 2.47 -8.51 4.06
N TYR A 30 3.50 -9.26 3.63
CA TYR A 30 4.82 -9.15 4.24
C TYR A 30 5.44 -7.77 4.04
N VAL A 31 5.10 -7.10 2.92
CA VAL A 31 5.55 -5.72 2.68
C VAL A 31 4.83 -4.78 3.62
N PHE A 32 3.54 -4.97 3.79
CA PHE A 32 2.76 -4.15 4.73
C PHE A 32 3.34 -4.30 6.14
N ASP A 33 3.63 -5.53 6.57
CA ASP A 33 4.18 -5.78 7.89
C ASP A 33 5.54 -5.12 8.07
N GLU A 34 6.37 -5.14 7.03
CA GLU A 34 7.69 -4.51 7.08
C GLU A 34 7.58 -3.00 7.22
N VAL A 35 6.69 -2.39 6.43
CA VAL A 35 6.44 -0.95 6.53
C VAL A 35 5.92 -0.60 7.92
N ASP A 36 5.03 -1.44 8.46
CA ASP A 36 4.47 -1.22 9.79
C ASP A 36 5.56 -1.22 10.87
N LYS A 37 6.59 -2.05 10.70
CA LYS A 37 7.71 -2.06 11.66
C LYS A 37 8.50 -0.76 11.60
N PHE A 38 8.71 -0.22 10.40
CA PHE A 38 9.50 1.01 10.24
C PHE A 38 8.80 2.24 10.80
N LYS A 39 7.49 2.21 10.98
CA LYS A 39 6.76 3.40 11.45
C LYS A 39 7.22 3.88 12.83
N LYS A 40 7.91 3.03 13.59
CA LYS A 40 8.41 3.38 14.92
C LYS A 40 9.74 4.10 14.89
N GLU A 41 10.41 4.16 13.75
CA GLU A 41 11.72 4.81 13.64
C GLU A 41 11.58 6.34 13.64
N LEU A 42 12.54 7.01 14.25
CA LEU A 42 12.61 8.46 14.27
C LEU A 42 13.48 8.97 13.11
N SER A 43 13.19 8.50 11.91
CA SER A 43 13.96 8.79 10.71
C SER A 43 13.03 9.20 9.58
N GLN A 44 13.60 9.61 8.45
CA GLN A 44 12.79 9.90 7.26
C GLN A 44 12.04 8.64 6.84
N ARG A 45 12.67 7.47 6.94
CA ARG A 45 12.03 6.21 6.62
C ARG A 45 10.82 5.95 7.54
N GLY A 46 10.95 6.23 8.81
CA GLY A 46 9.85 6.10 9.76
C GLY A 46 8.71 7.06 9.44
N LYS A 47 9.04 8.29 9.07
CA LYS A 47 8.03 9.26 8.67
C LYS A 47 7.26 8.79 7.45
N SER A 48 7.97 8.30 6.43
CA SER A 48 7.34 7.77 5.22
C SER A 48 6.46 6.57 5.55
N ALA A 49 6.94 5.68 6.42
CA ALA A 49 6.17 4.50 6.82
C ALA A 49 4.86 4.91 7.49
N ARG A 50 4.90 5.89 8.39
CA ARG A 50 3.68 6.37 9.05
C ARG A 50 2.68 6.95 8.04
N GLU A 51 3.17 7.64 7.01
CA GLU A 51 2.30 8.18 5.97
C GLU A 51 1.65 7.07 5.16
N VAL A 52 2.41 6.03 4.79
CA VAL A 52 1.88 4.89 4.04
C VAL A 52 0.81 4.18 4.85
N ILE A 53 1.09 3.89 6.11
CA ILE A 53 0.14 3.18 6.98
C ILE A 53 -1.15 3.98 7.14
N ARG A 54 -1.04 5.30 7.34
CA ARG A 54 -2.21 6.15 7.50
C ARG A 54 -3.08 6.13 6.24
N LYS A 55 -2.47 6.17 5.06
CA LYS A 55 -3.20 6.13 3.81
C LYS A 55 -3.91 4.79 3.61
N ILE A 56 -3.22 3.70 3.92
CA ILE A 56 -3.80 2.36 3.80
C ILE A 56 -4.95 2.20 4.80
N GLU A 57 -4.78 2.66 6.04
CA GLU A 57 -5.83 2.57 7.05
C GLU A 57 -7.08 3.36 6.64
N ALA A 58 -6.90 4.54 6.03
CA ALA A 58 -8.02 5.33 5.55
C ALA A 58 -8.79 4.59 4.45
N LEU A 59 -8.06 3.88 3.56
CA LEU A 59 -8.71 3.10 2.52
C LEU A 59 -9.43 1.88 3.10
N ARG A 60 -8.84 1.26 4.12
CA ARG A 60 -9.44 0.09 4.76
C ARG A 60 -10.82 0.39 5.35
N GLU A 61 -11.04 1.62 5.76
CA GLU A 61 -12.35 2.01 6.30
C GLU A 61 -13.44 2.00 5.23
N LYS A 62 -13.07 2.00 3.96
CA LYS A 62 -14.02 2.03 2.84
C LYS A 62 -14.37 0.65 2.32
N GLY A 63 -13.71 -0.39 2.79
CA GLY A 63 -13.99 -1.75 2.33
C GLY A 63 -12.88 -2.72 2.68
N SER A 64 -12.96 -3.91 2.10
CA SER A 64 -12.00 -4.99 2.37
C SER A 64 -10.79 -4.87 1.45
N LEU A 65 -9.59 -4.81 2.04
CA LEU A 65 -8.36 -4.78 1.27
C LEU A 65 -8.07 -6.11 0.58
N LEU A 66 -8.65 -7.21 1.06
CA LEU A 66 -8.54 -8.49 0.37
C LEU A 66 -9.30 -8.48 -0.94
N ASP A 67 -10.45 -7.81 -0.97
CA ASP A 67 -11.32 -7.76 -2.14
C ASP A 67 -11.03 -6.57 -3.04
N GLY A 68 -10.23 -5.65 -2.57
CA GLY A 68 -9.87 -4.45 -3.31
C GLY A 68 -10.69 -3.23 -2.91
N VAL A 69 -10.02 -2.13 -2.61
CA VAL A 69 -10.66 -0.86 -2.24
C VAL A 69 -10.29 0.18 -3.30
N PRO A 70 -11.27 0.88 -3.88
CA PRO A 70 -10.95 1.92 -4.87
C PRO A 70 -10.02 2.98 -4.30
N LEU A 71 -8.96 3.29 -5.06
CA LEU A 71 -7.98 4.29 -4.67
C LEU A 71 -8.48 5.71 -4.87
N GLY A 72 -9.41 5.88 -5.77
CA GLY A 72 -9.96 7.19 -6.06
C GLY A 72 -10.56 7.21 -7.46
N GLU A 73 -11.07 8.38 -7.85
CA GLU A 73 -11.67 8.56 -9.17
C GLU A 73 -10.60 8.41 -10.24
N ASN A 74 -10.89 7.62 -11.26
CA ASN A 74 -9.97 7.32 -12.36
C ASN A 74 -8.70 6.59 -11.93
N LEU A 75 -8.76 5.91 -10.78
CA LEU A 75 -7.66 5.07 -10.29
C LEU A 75 -8.16 3.63 -10.18
N GLY A 76 -7.22 2.70 -10.00
CA GLY A 76 -7.57 1.30 -9.78
C GLY A 76 -7.90 1.04 -8.32
N LYS A 77 -7.79 -0.22 -7.91
CA LYS A 77 -8.08 -0.66 -6.54
C LYS A 77 -6.80 -1.05 -5.82
N LEU A 78 -6.80 -0.89 -4.52
CA LEU A 78 -5.71 -1.35 -3.66
C LEU A 78 -6.08 -2.68 -3.03
N TYR A 79 -5.13 -3.62 -3.10
CA TYR A 79 -5.26 -4.92 -2.44
C TYR A 79 -4.08 -5.10 -1.50
N VAL A 80 -4.34 -5.67 -0.33
CA VAL A 80 -3.28 -6.17 0.55
C VAL A 80 -3.54 -7.66 0.73
N ARG A 81 -2.63 -8.51 0.27
CA ARG A 81 -2.87 -9.95 0.16
C ARG A 81 -1.67 -10.76 0.59
N TYR A 82 -1.94 -12.01 0.96
CA TYR A 82 -0.90 -12.99 1.23
C TYR A 82 -0.21 -13.37 -0.08
N PRO A 83 1.12 -13.62 -0.03
CA PRO A 83 1.87 -13.94 -1.26
C PRO A 83 1.30 -15.09 -2.07
N LYS A 84 0.79 -16.13 -1.42
CA LYS A 84 0.25 -17.29 -2.13
C LYS A 84 -0.95 -16.94 -3.01
N HIS A 85 -1.62 -15.84 -2.73
CA HIS A 85 -2.76 -15.39 -3.51
C HIS A 85 -2.36 -14.59 -4.73
N MET A 86 -1.06 -14.37 -4.91
CA MET A 86 -0.53 -13.55 -5.98
C MET A 86 0.10 -14.39 -7.08
N GLN A 87 0.13 -15.69 -6.88
CA GLN A 87 0.70 -16.62 -7.84
C GLN A 87 -0.31 -16.95 -8.94
#